data_f019e17f86b35786f2af9f85c54c5468
#
_entry.id   f019e17f86b35786f2af9f85c54c5468
#
_cell.length_a   1.000
_cell.length_b   1.000
_cell.length_c   1.000
_cell.angle_alpha   90.00
_cell.angle_beta   90.00
_cell.angle_gamma   90.00
#
_symmetry.space_group_name_H-M   'P 1'
#
loop_
_entity.id
_entity.type
_entity.pdbx_description
1 polymer ?
#
loop_
_entity_poly.entity_id
_entity_poly.type
_entity_poly.pdbx_seq_one_letter_code
_entity_poly.pdbx_strand_id
1 'polypeptide(L)'
;LVPKPIKLTCNINTFDAPISCISRSTADADKLYIGQEDGCIIEKVNNNCQTYSINSNRRIYDILEYSEDSLFVGTRDAGLKLLAKSSRQTQTYYIKNKRMNYSVYSMALDDDKQCLYVGTSNGLFRLNLKDGSTSHELTPIQLGKCSKNCGVNKVVIKEKKLYVASEQGLFVVRNLEKDFKRPVIDSLVTNVSVYNDTVYALLENSVFKISPDGKKTLVRKGRCYLYAQGPDKDEWFISANSILYVKDGCTLEYDLPNGISTIARQIGFMGKDFLHLACREAMLSFALRQNSADLDNNVLAVSDKRTGDSIFFITDDLRLHLYKFVYNHPEFKSKSLGKIEGLDIVGNDIIKFLETSPNTFFLATRKKLYKIKGNRAECLLQFSNTKGQNNITSLYYSTAEHCLYVGTREYLGIIDEQQDHIVTPIPVVSDKGVKDTIDAYITGICENEDSIYVTTLNKGLYGRPLN
;
A
#
# COMPACT_ATOMS: atom_id res chain seq x y z
N LEU A 1 25.43 15.08 -17.11
CA LEU A 1 24.76 15.25 -15.81
C LEU A 1 24.24 13.87 -15.42
N VAL A 2 24.88 13.22 -14.44
CA VAL A 2 24.34 11.98 -13.84
C VAL A 2 23.14 12.41 -13.01
N PRO A 3 21.91 11.90 -13.25
CA PRO A 3 20.77 12.22 -12.41
C PRO A 3 21.08 11.81 -10.98
N LYS A 4 20.84 12.70 -10.02
CA LYS A 4 20.95 12.33 -8.60
C LYS A 4 19.94 11.19 -8.32
N PRO A 5 20.33 10.13 -7.61
CA PRO A 5 19.44 9.04 -7.28
C PRO A 5 18.24 9.56 -6.49
N ILE A 6 17.04 9.20 -6.92
CA ILE A 6 15.81 9.47 -6.15
C ILE A 6 15.86 8.56 -4.94
N LYS A 7 15.89 9.15 -3.74
CA LYS A 7 15.83 8.38 -2.50
C LYS A 7 14.35 8.10 -2.19
N LEU A 8 13.87 6.89 -2.46
CA LEU A 8 12.48 6.52 -2.18
C LEU A 8 12.29 6.32 -0.67
N THR A 9 11.45 7.15 -0.08
CA THR A 9 10.98 6.95 1.30
C THR A 9 9.72 6.10 1.24
N CYS A 10 9.73 4.93 1.90
CA CYS A 10 8.59 4.02 1.91
C CYS A 10 7.83 4.11 3.23
N ASN A 11 6.54 4.42 3.15
CA ASN A 11 5.61 4.27 4.27
C ASN A 11 4.84 2.95 4.12
N ILE A 12 4.77 2.19 5.20
CA ILE A 12 4.08 0.91 5.26
C ILE A 12 2.76 1.13 5.99
N ASN A 13 1.64 0.95 5.28
CA ASN A 13 0.30 0.98 5.88
C ASN A 13 -0.23 -0.46 5.96
N THR A 14 -0.47 -0.93 7.16
CA THR A 14 -1.10 -2.23 7.43
C THR A 14 -2.61 -2.07 7.56
N PHE A 15 -3.37 -3.13 7.28
CA PHE A 15 -4.82 -3.17 7.30
C PHE A 15 -5.28 -4.45 7.99
N ASP A 16 -6.51 -4.46 8.50
CA ASP A 16 -7.08 -5.61 9.23
C ASP A 16 -7.19 -6.86 8.37
N ALA A 17 -7.44 -6.69 7.07
CA ALA A 17 -7.45 -7.78 6.10
C ALA A 17 -6.42 -7.56 4.98
N PRO A 18 -5.92 -8.64 4.35
CA PRO A 18 -4.95 -8.54 3.27
C PRO A 18 -5.48 -7.73 2.09
N ILE A 19 -4.65 -6.83 1.57
CA ILE A 19 -4.97 -6.02 0.38
C ILE A 19 -4.91 -6.90 -0.87
N SER A 20 -5.83 -6.66 -1.77
CA SER A 20 -5.88 -7.38 -3.04
C SER A 20 -5.78 -6.48 -4.28
N CYS A 21 -6.27 -5.25 -4.19
CA CYS A 21 -6.15 -4.27 -5.27
C CYS A 21 -6.20 -2.83 -4.74
N ILE A 22 -5.76 -1.89 -5.57
CA ILE A 22 -5.96 -0.46 -5.37
C ILE A 22 -6.48 0.16 -6.67
N SER A 23 -7.35 1.14 -6.57
CA SER A 23 -7.84 1.89 -7.71
C SER A 23 -7.92 3.37 -7.35
N ARG A 24 -7.49 4.22 -8.27
CA ARG A 24 -7.61 5.66 -8.12
C ARG A 24 -8.97 6.11 -8.62
N SER A 25 -9.56 7.09 -7.94
CA SER A 25 -10.72 7.81 -8.46
C SER A 25 -10.39 8.50 -9.78
N THR A 26 -11.34 8.48 -10.71
CA THR A 26 -11.25 9.21 -11.97
C THR A 26 -11.66 10.67 -11.82
N ALA A 27 -12.46 10.96 -10.80
CA ALA A 27 -13.01 12.30 -10.53
C ALA A 27 -12.15 13.11 -9.55
N ASP A 28 -11.48 12.44 -8.60
CA ASP A 28 -10.72 13.07 -7.52
C ASP A 28 -9.32 12.46 -7.43
N ALA A 29 -8.30 13.29 -7.65
CA ALA A 29 -6.89 12.88 -7.65
C ALA A 29 -6.39 12.40 -6.29
N ASP A 30 -7.01 12.83 -5.20
CA ASP A 30 -6.63 12.53 -3.82
C ASP A 30 -7.43 11.37 -3.22
N LYS A 31 -8.33 10.77 -4.01
CA LYS A 31 -9.17 9.65 -3.62
C LYS A 31 -8.62 8.33 -4.13
N LEU A 32 -8.48 7.37 -3.23
CA LEU A 32 -8.00 6.01 -3.48
C LEU A 32 -8.99 4.97 -2.94
N TYR A 33 -9.28 3.95 -3.72
CA TYR A 33 -10.04 2.78 -3.30
C TYR A 33 -9.10 1.61 -3.07
N ILE A 34 -9.20 0.93 -1.93
CA ILE A 34 -8.39 -0.22 -1.54
C ILE A 34 -9.32 -1.41 -1.36
N GLY A 35 -9.18 -2.42 -2.20
CA GLY A 35 -9.93 -3.67 -2.09
C GLY A 35 -9.18 -4.71 -1.26
N GLN A 36 -9.90 -5.47 -0.46
CA GLN A 36 -9.35 -6.47 0.46
C GLN A 36 -9.77 -7.90 0.07
N GLU A 37 -9.10 -8.89 0.67
CA GLU A 37 -9.39 -10.31 0.39
C GLU A 37 -10.70 -10.79 1.01
N ASP A 38 -11.22 -10.11 2.01
CA ASP A 38 -12.49 -10.39 2.70
C ASP A 38 -13.72 -9.75 2.05
N GLY A 39 -13.54 -8.98 0.97
CA GLY A 39 -14.62 -8.28 0.27
C GLY A 39 -14.93 -6.90 0.82
N CYS A 40 -14.07 -6.35 1.65
CA CYS A 40 -14.15 -4.95 2.08
C CYS A 40 -13.46 -4.01 1.09
N ILE A 41 -14.00 -2.81 0.96
CA ILE A 41 -13.42 -1.70 0.20
C ILE A 41 -13.20 -0.54 1.16
N ILE A 42 -11.99 -0.01 1.17
CA ILE A 42 -11.66 1.21 1.91
C ILE A 42 -11.54 2.34 0.89
N GLU A 43 -12.38 3.35 1.01
CA GLU A 43 -12.25 4.63 0.32
C GLU A 43 -11.40 5.54 1.20
N LYS A 44 -10.26 5.98 0.68
CA LYS A 44 -9.33 6.86 1.38
C LYS A 44 -9.24 8.20 0.65
N VAL A 45 -9.54 9.27 1.38
CA VAL A 45 -9.36 10.66 0.90
C VAL A 45 -8.51 11.38 1.93
N ASN A 46 -7.28 11.71 1.59
CA ASN A 46 -6.29 12.24 2.53
C ASN A 46 -6.12 11.31 3.75
N ASN A 47 -6.47 11.78 4.95
CA ASN A 47 -6.42 11.01 6.19
C ASN A 47 -7.76 10.36 6.56
N ASN A 48 -8.84 10.64 5.83
CA ASN A 48 -10.15 10.08 6.11
C ASN A 48 -10.33 8.76 5.37
N CYS A 49 -10.85 7.77 6.08
CA CYS A 49 -11.16 6.45 5.52
C CYS A 49 -12.62 6.12 5.75
N GLN A 50 -13.28 5.59 4.72
CA GLN A 50 -14.63 5.04 4.81
C GLN A 50 -14.63 3.61 4.28
N THR A 51 -15.32 2.70 4.95
CA THR A 51 -15.33 1.28 4.59
C THR A 51 -16.69 0.86 4.06
N TYR A 52 -16.68 0.07 3.00
CA TYR A 52 -17.87 -0.55 2.39
C TYR A 52 -17.67 -2.06 2.29
N SER A 53 -18.74 -2.83 2.38
CA SER A 53 -18.76 -4.27 2.13
C SER A 53 -19.53 -4.59 0.85
N ILE A 54 -19.03 -5.52 0.07
CA ILE A 54 -19.75 -6.05 -1.11
C ILE A 54 -20.71 -7.19 -0.75
N ASN A 55 -21.02 -7.40 0.52
CA ASN A 55 -21.86 -8.49 1.03
C ASN A 55 -21.40 -9.89 0.56
N SER A 56 -20.08 -10.07 0.48
CA SER A 56 -19.46 -11.32 0.05
C SER A 56 -18.03 -11.38 0.58
N ASN A 57 -17.69 -12.41 1.34
CA ASN A 57 -16.32 -12.66 1.83
C ASN A 57 -15.43 -13.19 0.70
N ARG A 58 -15.37 -12.45 -0.41
CA ARG A 58 -14.62 -12.84 -1.60
C ARG A 58 -13.63 -11.73 -1.96
N ARG A 59 -12.41 -12.16 -2.22
CA ARG A 59 -11.32 -11.29 -2.65
C ARG A 59 -11.73 -10.39 -3.81
N ILE A 60 -11.42 -9.11 -3.69
CA ILE A 60 -11.62 -8.10 -4.72
C ILE A 60 -10.39 -8.08 -5.63
N TYR A 61 -10.59 -8.16 -6.94
CA TYR A 61 -9.50 -8.11 -7.92
C TYR A 61 -9.36 -6.75 -8.59
N ASP A 62 -10.47 -6.05 -8.77
CA ASP A 62 -10.46 -4.75 -9.44
C ASP A 62 -11.63 -3.88 -8.92
N ILE A 63 -11.43 -2.57 -8.88
CA ILE A 63 -12.44 -1.58 -8.50
C ILE A 63 -12.42 -0.49 -9.56
N LEU A 64 -13.59 -0.11 -10.06
CA LEU A 64 -13.75 0.94 -11.04
C LEU A 64 -14.86 1.90 -10.61
N GLU A 65 -14.54 3.17 -10.47
CA GLU A 65 -15.51 4.21 -10.16
C GLU A 65 -16.37 4.49 -11.40
N TYR A 66 -17.66 4.25 -11.28
CA TYR A 66 -18.66 4.54 -12.33
C TYR A 66 -19.25 5.93 -12.15
N SER A 67 -19.62 6.27 -10.93
CA SER A 67 -20.10 7.59 -10.52
C SER A 67 -19.62 7.92 -9.11
N GLU A 68 -19.92 9.11 -8.65
CA GLU A 68 -19.57 9.52 -7.28
C GLU A 68 -20.13 8.56 -6.22
N ASP A 69 -21.34 7.99 -6.46
CA ASP A 69 -22.01 7.05 -5.56
C ASP A 69 -21.86 5.57 -5.94
N SER A 70 -21.26 5.24 -7.06
CA SER A 70 -21.30 3.86 -7.59
C SER A 70 -19.94 3.32 -7.99
N LEU A 71 -19.63 2.10 -7.52
CA LEU A 71 -18.41 1.37 -7.86
C LEU A 71 -18.73 0.03 -8.53
N PHE A 72 -18.14 -0.24 -9.68
CA PHE A 72 -18.02 -1.61 -10.18
C PHE A 72 -16.90 -2.33 -9.45
N VAL A 73 -17.17 -3.56 -9.02
CA VAL A 73 -16.27 -4.37 -8.22
C VAL A 73 -16.12 -5.75 -8.85
N GLY A 74 -14.91 -6.06 -9.28
CA GLY A 74 -14.52 -7.37 -9.79
C GLY A 74 -14.07 -8.28 -8.66
N THR A 75 -14.66 -9.47 -8.54
CA THR A 75 -14.42 -10.36 -7.41
C THR A 75 -13.89 -11.73 -7.83
N ARG A 76 -13.29 -12.44 -6.89
CA ARG A 76 -12.95 -13.85 -7.02
C ARG A 76 -14.22 -14.70 -6.85
N ASP A 77 -14.58 -15.47 -7.87
CA ASP A 77 -15.66 -16.48 -7.84
C ASP A 77 -17.06 -15.97 -7.45
N ALA A 78 -17.25 -14.63 -7.36
CA ALA A 78 -18.55 -14.01 -7.09
C ALA A 78 -18.97 -13.01 -8.18
N GLY A 79 -18.25 -12.99 -9.29
CA GLY A 79 -18.58 -12.23 -10.49
C GLY A 79 -18.39 -10.72 -10.37
N LEU A 80 -19.08 -10.00 -11.23
CA LEU A 80 -19.14 -8.54 -11.26
C LEU A 80 -20.23 -8.03 -10.33
N LYS A 81 -19.92 -7.05 -9.51
CA LYS A 81 -20.87 -6.36 -8.63
C LYS A 81 -20.87 -4.87 -8.91
N LEU A 82 -22.03 -4.23 -8.71
CA LEU A 82 -22.18 -2.78 -8.61
C LEU A 82 -22.54 -2.46 -7.16
N LEU A 83 -21.72 -1.67 -6.49
CA LEU A 83 -21.94 -1.16 -5.15
C LEU A 83 -22.49 0.28 -5.24
N ALA A 84 -23.65 0.54 -4.67
CA ALA A 84 -24.12 1.88 -4.39
C ALA A 84 -23.67 2.28 -2.98
N LYS A 85 -22.81 3.31 -2.88
CA LYS A 85 -22.16 3.70 -1.63
C LYS A 85 -23.12 4.25 -0.60
N SER A 86 -24.06 5.11 -1.00
CA SER A 86 -25.05 5.74 -0.13
C SER A 86 -26.00 4.73 0.53
N SER A 87 -26.53 3.79 -0.26
CA SER A 87 -27.45 2.76 0.23
C SER A 87 -26.74 1.52 0.76
N ARG A 88 -25.43 1.36 0.51
CA ARG A 88 -24.64 0.16 0.81
C ARG A 88 -25.17 -1.12 0.19
N GLN A 89 -25.96 -0.98 -0.87
CA GLN A 89 -26.52 -2.11 -1.60
C GLN A 89 -25.60 -2.58 -2.71
N THR A 90 -25.60 -3.87 -2.97
CA THR A 90 -24.82 -4.48 -4.05
C THR A 90 -25.75 -5.22 -5.01
N GLN A 91 -25.53 -4.97 -6.31
CA GLN A 91 -26.17 -5.68 -7.40
C GLN A 91 -25.15 -6.60 -8.07
N THR A 92 -25.53 -7.84 -8.38
CA THR A 92 -24.64 -8.81 -9.04
C THR A 92 -25.05 -8.99 -10.51
N TYR A 93 -24.06 -9.01 -11.38
CA TYR A 93 -24.21 -9.26 -12.83
C TYR A 93 -23.83 -10.71 -13.17
N TYR A 94 -24.54 -11.31 -14.11
CA TYR A 94 -24.40 -12.72 -14.44
C TYR A 94 -24.01 -12.91 -15.92
N ILE A 95 -23.28 -13.98 -16.20
CA ILE A 95 -23.04 -14.44 -17.57
C ILE A 95 -24.28 -15.21 -18.02
N LYS A 96 -24.83 -14.81 -19.16
CA LYS A 96 -26.03 -15.44 -19.77
C LYS A 96 -25.85 -16.96 -19.88
N ASN A 97 -26.84 -17.71 -19.41
CA ASN A 97 -26.90 -19.17 -19.42
C ASN A 97 -25.80 -19.88 -18.59
N LYS A 98 -25.08 -19.17 -17.72
CA LYS A 98 -24.10 -19.77 -16.82
C LYS A 98 -24.38 -19.36 -15.38
N ARG A 99 -24.88 -20.28 -14.57
CA ARG A 99 -24.95 -20.13 -13.09
C ARG A 99 -23.60 -20.40 -12.42
N MET A 100 -22.51 -20.43 -13.20
CA MET A 100 -21.17 -20.77 -12.66
C MET A 100 -20.53 -19.54 -12.04
N ASN A 101 -19.88 -19.74 -10.92
CA ASN A 101 -18.99 -18.76 -10.32
C ASN A 101 -17.86 -18.43 -11.30
N TYR A 102 -17.59 -17.16 -11.51
CA TYR A 102 -16.48 -16.68 -12.35
C TYR A 102 -15.75 -15.55 -11.61
N SER A 103 -14.46 -15.47 -11.85
CA SER A 103 -13.62 -14.40 -11.33
C SER A 103 -13.51 -13.28 -12.35
N VAL A 104 -13.65 -12.04 -11.87
CA VAL A 104 -13.42 -10.82 -12.66
C VAL A 104 -12.06 -10.26 -12.30
N TYR A 105 -11.12 -10.29 -13.21
CA TYR A 105 -9.74 -9.88 -12.98
C TYR A 105 -9.47 -8.42 -13.29
N SER A 106 -10.18 -7.86 -14.28
CA SER A 106 -9.98 -6.47 -14.69
C SER A 106 -11.21 -5.92 -15.41
N MET A 107 -11.40 -4.62 -15.27
CA MET A 107 -12.51 -3.89 -15.90
C MET A 107 -11.99 -2.63 -16.59
N ALA A 108 -12.67 -2.23 -17.66
CA ALA A 108 -12.42 -0.96 -18.36
C ALA A 108 -13.74 -0.39 -18.85
N LEU A 109 -13.97 0.87 -18.52
CA LEU A 109 -15.15 1.62 -18.96
C LEU A 109 -14.78 2.42 -20.21
N ASP A 110 -15.66 2.47 -21.20
CA ASP A 110 -15.47 3.34 -22.35
C ASP A 110 -15.62 4.83 -21.99
N ASP A 111 -15.06 5.71 -22.83
CA ASP A 111 -14.98 7.15 -22.53
C ASP A 111 -16.36 7.78 -22.33
N ASP A 112 -17.38 7.26 -23.03
CA ASP A 112 -18.77 7.73 -22.95
C ASP A 112 -19.56 7.05 -21.81
N LYS A 113 -18.91 6.20 -21.00
CA LYS A 113 -19.50 5.39 -19.91
C LYS A 113 -20.69 4.53 -20.33
N GLN A 114 -20.75 4.11 -21.58
CA GLN A 114 -21.87 3.37 -22.14
C GLN A 114 -21.64 1.87 -22.22
N CYS A 115 -20.37 1.45 -22.16
CA CYS A 115 -19.99 0.05 -22.15
C CYS A 115 -18.90 -0.22 -21.13
N LEU A 116 -19.10 -1.25 -20.31
CA LEU A 116 -18.06 -1.80 -19.44
C LEU A 116 -17.54 -3.10 -20.06
N TYR A 117 -16.22 -3.16 -20.27
CA TYR A 117 -15.52 -4.38 -20.70
C TYR A 117 -14.95 -5.09 -19.48
N VAL A 118 -15.20 -6.39 -19.40
CA VAL A 118 -14.95 -7.20 -18.20
C VAL A 118 -14.09 -8.40 -18.58
N GLY A 119 -12.84 -8.39 -18.11
CA GLY A 119 -11.91 -9.51 -18.24
C GLY A 119 -12.10 -10.51 -17.12
N THR A 120 -12.33 -11.75 -17.46
CA THR A 120 -12.69 -12.80 -16.51
C THR A 120 -11.86 -14.06 -16.68
N SER A 121 -11.98 -15.00 -15.73
CA SER A 121 -11.45 -16.37 -15.85
C SER A 121 -12.04 -17.14 -17.05
N ASN A 122 -13.17 -16.69 -17.60
CA ASN A 122 -13.91 -17.38 -18.66
C ASN A 122 -13.96 -16.61 -19.98
N GLY A 123 -13.12 -15.56 -20.13
CA GLY A 123 -13.06 -14.77 -21.34
C GLY A 123 -13.33 -13.28 -21.12
N LEU A 124 -13.51 -12.57 -22.24
CA LEU A 124 -13.88 -11.18 -22.29
C LEU A 124 -15.39 -11.04 -22.44
N PHE A 125 -15.98 -10.14 -21.65
CA PHE A 125 -17.40 -9.82 -21.70
C PHE A 125 -17.62 -8.31 -21.80
N ARG A 126 -18.83 -7.96 -22.26
CA ARG A 126 -19.30 -6.59 -22.32
C ARG A 126 -20.62 -6.45 -21.55
N LEU A 127 -20.73 -5.41 -20.74
CA LEU A 127 -21.97 -4.94 -20.15
C LEU A 127 -22.35 -3.64 -20.86
N ASN A 128 -23.55 -3.61 -21.44
CA ASN A 128 -24.11 -2.40 -22.00
C ASN A 128 -24.77 -1.58 -20.89
N LEU A 129 -24.35 -0.33 -20.73
CA LEU A 129 -24.84 0.61 -19.72
C LEU A 129 -25.82 1.65 -20.30
N LYS A 130 -26.05 1.60 -21.63
CA LYS A 130 -27.06 2.45 -22.30
C LYS A 130 -28.45 2.06 -21.82
N ASP A 131 -29.29 3.08 -21.65
CA ASP A 131 -30.75 2.96 -21.59
C ASP A 131 -31.34 2.24 -20.39
N GLY A 132 -30.84 2.47 -19.17
CA GLY A 132 -31.52 1.95 -17.98
C GLY A 132 -31.92 0.45 -18.12
N SER A 133 -31.20 -0.29 -18.98
CA SER A 133 -31.52 -1.66 -19.25
C SER A 133 -31.39 -2.45 -17.95
N THR A 134 -32.48 -3.03 -17.50
CA THR A 134 -32.56 -3.91 -16.34
C THR A 134 -31.85 -5.24 -16.56
N SER A 135 -31.12 -5.37 -17.67
CA SER A 135 -30.39 -6.57 -18.00
C SER A 135 -29.10 -6.65 -17.16
N HIS A 136 -29.10 -7.55 -16.20
CA HIS A 136 -27.93 -7.88 -15.37
C HIS A 136 -27.02 -8.91 -16.05
N GLU A 137 -27.06 -8.99 -17.40
CA GLU A 137 -26.37 -10.03 -18.15
C GLU A 137 -25.16 -9.49 -18.90
N LEU A 138 -24.04 -10.20 -18.75
CA LEU A 138 -22.81 -9.96 -19.49
C LEU A 138 -22.86 -10.67 -20.86
N THR A 139 -22.57 -9.94 -21.93
CA THR A 139 -22.50 -10.47 -23.29
C THR A 139 -21.06 -10.90 -23.60
N PRO A 140 -20.82 -12.15 -24.05
CA PRO A 140 -19.48 -12.62 -24.37
C PRO A 140 -18.93 -11.95 -25.63
N ILE A 141 -17.62 -11.67 -25.63
CA ILE A 141 -16.86 -11.19 -26.77
C ILE A 141 -15.88 -12.30 -27.17
N GLN A 142 -15.88 -12.70 -28.44
CA GLN A 142 -14.97 -13.72 -28.91
C GLN A 142 -13.59 -13.14 -29.21
N LEU A 143 -12.55 -13.70 -28.57
CA LEU A 143 -11.15 -13.36 -28.83
C LEU A 143 -10.52 -14.36 -29.81
N GLY A 144 -10.21 -13.91 -31.02
CA GLY A 144 -9.51 -14.72 -32.02
C GLY A 144 -10.21 -16.05 -32.36
N LYS A 145 -9.41 -17.10 -32.50
CA LYS A 145 -9.87 -18.48 -32.68
C LYS A 145 -10.12 -19.22 -31.37
N CYS A 146 -10.09 -18.48 -30.25
CA CYS A 146 -10.18 -19.05 -28.93
C CYS A 146 -11.46 -19.84 -28.76
N SER A 147 -11.35 -21.09 -28.40
CA SER A 147 -12.46 -21.87 -27.83
C SER A 147 -12.84 -21.22 -26.48
N LYS A 148 -14.11 -21.22 -26.19
CA LYS A 148 -14.73 -20.73 -24.96
C LYS A 148 -13.85 -21.04 -23.71
N ASN A 149 -13.38 -20.06 -22.96
CA ASN A 149 -12.68 -20.11 -21.67
C ASN A 149 -11.20 -19.71 -21.68
N CYS A 150 -10.79 -18.74 -22.46
CA CYS A 150 -9.47 -18.13 -22.37
C CYS A 150 -9.49 -17.04 -21.27
N GLY A 151 -8.73 -17.20 -20.23
CA GLY A 151 -8.62 -16.19 -19.16
C GLY A 151 -8.10 -14.84 -19.68
N VAL A 152 -8.78 -13.77 -19.29
CA VAL A 152 -8.40 -12.39 -19.60
C VAL A 152 -7.86 -11.72 -18.35
N ASN A 153 -6.57 -11.46 -18.33
CA ASN A 153 -5.84 -10.98 -17.16
C ASN A 153 -5.98 -9.46 -16.95
N LYS A 154 -5.95 -8.68 -18.05
CA LYS A 154 -6.07 -7.21 -17.98
C LYS A 154 -6.79 -6.67 -19.20
N VAL A 155 -7.64 -5.68 -18.96
CA VAL A 155 -8.36 -4.92 -19.99
C VAL A 155 -8.05 -3.44 -19.78
N VAL A 156 -7.71 -2.73 -20.85
CA VAL A 156 -7.46 -1.29 -20.84
C VAL A 156 -8.14 -0.66 -22.03
N ILE A 157 -8.85 0.43 -21.83
CA ILE A 157 -9.35 1.31 -22.90
C ILE A 157 -8.54 2.59 -22.91
N LYS A 158 -8.10 2.98 -24.07
CA LYS A 158 -7.41 4.26 -24.29
C LYS A 158 -7.67 4.72 -25.70
N GLU A 159 -8.13 5.97 -25.87
CA GLU A 159 -8.40 6.59 -27.17
C GLU A 159 -9.27 5.72 -28.09
N LYS A 160 -10.37 5.20 -27.56
CA LYS A 160 -11.31 4.29 -28.24
C LYS A 160 -10.69 3.00 -28.77
N LYS A 161 -9.49 2.62 -28.30
CA LYS A 161 -8.86 1.33 -28.55
C LYS A 161 -8.97 0.46 -27.31
N LEU A 162 -9.33 -0.80 -27.50
CA LEU A 162 -9.37 -1.80 -26.44
C LEU A 162 -8.13 -2.69 -26.50
N TYR A 163 -7.42 -2.78 -25.41
CA TYR A 163 -6.23 -3.63 -25.22
C TYR A 163 -6.60 -4.74 -24.25
N VAL A 164 -6.39 -5.99 -24.67
CA VAL A 164 -6.77 -7.17 -23.90
C VAL A 164 -5.57 -8.08 -23.73
N ALA A 165 -5.07 -8.18 -22.50
CA ALA A 165 -4.06 -9.14 -22.11
C ALA A 165 -4.71 -10.44 -21.68
N SER A 166 -4.37 -11.54 -22.34
CA SER A 166 -4.98 -12.84 -22.12
C SER A 166 -3.96 -13.97 -22.12
N GLU A 167 -4.42 -15.17 -21.76
CA GLU A 167 -3.63 -16.40 -21.86
C GLU A 167 -3.18 -16.71 -23.30
N GLN A 168 -3.90 -16.21 -24.29
CA GLN A 168 -3.58 -16.43 -25.71
C GLN A 168 -2.87 -15.24 -26.36
N GLY A 169 -2.59 -14.19 -25.61
CA GLY A 169 -1.83 -13.08 -26.14
C GLY A 169 -2.41 -11.72 -25.87
N LEU A 170 -1.80 -10.72 -26.51
CA LEU A 170 -2.26 -9.34 -26.50
C LEU A 170 -3.12 -9.07 -27.74
N PHE A 171 -4.37 -8.71 -27.52
CA PHE A 171 -5.26 -8.23 -28.57
C PHE A 171 -5.38 -6.71 -28.49
N VAL A 172 -5.31 -6.06 -29.65
CA VAL A 172 -5.52 -4.61 -29.77
C VAL A 172 -6.62 -4.38 -30.79
N VAL A 173 -7.72 -3.80 -30.34
CA VAL A 173 -8.92 -3.61 -31.16
C VAL A 173 -9.18 -2.13 -31.33
N ARG A 174 -9.15 -1.68 -32.57
CA ARG A 174 -9.37 -0.27 -32.95
C ARG A 174 -10.85 0.05 -33.22
N ASN A 175 -11.61 -0.96 -33.63
CA ASN A 175 -13.05 -0.85 -33.82
C ASN A 175 -13.73 -1.93 -32.99
N LEU A 176 -14.41 -1.52 -31.93
CA LEU A 176 -15.02 -2.38 -30.93
C LEU A 176 -16.11 -3.33 -31.48
N GLU A 177 -16.51 -3.13 -32.75
CA GLU A 177 -17.53 -3.96 -33.39
C GLU A 177 -16.98 -5.11 -34.26
N LYS A 178 -15.71 -5.10 -34.67
CA LYS A 178 -15.27 -5.95 -35.78
C LYS A 178 -14.05 -6.85 -35.61
N ASP A 179 -13.04 -6.57 -34.78
CA ASP A 179 -11.75 -7.27 -34.98
C ASP A 179 -11.00 -7.74 -33.73
N PHE A 180 -11.39 -8.92 -33.20
CA PHE A 180 -10.55 -9.69 -32.27
C PHE A 180 -9.83 -10.88 -32.96
N LYS A 181 -9.43 -10.75 -34.22
CA LYS A 181 -9.05 -11.90 -35.02
C LYS A 181 -7.65 -12.46 -34.78
N ARG A 182 -6.68 -11.62 -34.49
CA ARG A 182 -5.29 -12.04 -34.23
C ARG A 182 -4.66 -11.26 -33.11
N PRO A 183 -3.90 -11.92 -32.20
CA PRO A 183 -3.14 -11.23 -31.20
C PRO A 183 -1.93 -10.50 -31.83
N VAL A 184 -1.57 -9.36 -31.25
CA VAL A 184 -0.34 -8.63 -31.60
C VAL A 184 0.88 -9.36 -31.01
N ILE A 185 0.74 -9.96 -29.83
CA ILE A 185 1.69 -10.88 -29.21
C ILE A 185 0.97 -12.20 -29.04
N ASP A 186 1.53 -13.28 -29.58
CA ASP A 186 0.95 -14.63 -29.55
C ASP A 186 1.64 -15.48 -28.47
N SER A 187 1.44 -15.07 -27.22
CA SER A 187 1.89 -15.77 -26.02
C SER A 187 1.21 -15.18 -24.80
N LEU A 188 1.16 -15.89 -23.68
CA LEU A 188 0.56 -15.43 -22.43
C LEU A 188 1.03 -14.02 -22.06
N VAL A 189 0.09 -13.08 -21.99
CA VAL A 189 0.32 -11.72 -21.48
C VAL A 189 -0.37 -11.59 -20.14
N THR A 190 0.43 -11.33 -19.11
CA THR A 190 -0.05 -11.25 -17.72
C THR A 190 -0.63 -9.88 -17.39
N ASN A 191 -0.09 -8.82 -18.00
CA ASN A 191 -0.54 -7.45 -17.78
C ASN A 191 -0.28 -6.57 -19.01
N VAL A 192 -1.03 -5.48 -19.14
CA VAL A 192 -0.85 -4.47 -20.17
C VAL A 192 -1.06 -3.08 -19.61
N SER A 193 -0.21 -2.15 -20.00
CA SER A 193 -0.33 -0.74 -19.71
C SER A 193 -0.18 0.09 -20.97
N VAL A 194 -0.91 1.21 -21.08
CA VAL A 194 -0.92 2.04 -22.29
C VAL A 194 -0.69 3.50 -21.92
N TYR A 195 0.34 4.09 -22.49
CA TYR A 195 0.72 5.49 -22.31
C TYR A 195 1.10 6.13 -23.64
N ASN A 196 0.45 7.25 -24.00
CA ASN A 196 0.71 7.98 -25.24
C ASN A 196 0.82 7.06 -26.46
N ASP A 197 -0.23 6.26 -26.72
CA ASP A 197 -0.30 5.26 -27.81
C ASP A 197 0.78 4.16 -27.78
N THR A 198 1.64 4.17 -26.81
CA THR A 198 2.65 3.12 -26.59
C THR A 198 2.10 2.08 -25.63
N VAL A 199 2.22 0.82 -26.03
CA VAL A 199 1.74 -0.32 -25.26
C VAL A 199 2.90 -1.03 -24.60
N TYR A 200 2.80 -1.28 -23.31
CA TYR A 200 3.73 -2.13 -22.56
C TYR A 200 3.03 -3.43 -22.20
N ALA A 201 3.50 -4.52 -22.79
CA ALA A 201 2.99 -5.86 -22.56
C ALA A 201 3.93 -6.63 -21.63
N LEU A 202 3.40 -7.09 -20.51
CA LEU A 202 4.14 -7.90 -19.55
C LEU A 202 3.85 -9.36 -19.80
N LEU A 203 4.90 -10.10 -20.10
CA LEU A 203 4.88 -11.54 -20.26
C LEU A 203 5.49 -12.18 -19.00
N GLU A 204 5.50 -13.49 -18.93
CA GLU A 204 6.04 -14.20 -17.76
C GLU A 204 7.50 -13.82 -17.44
N ASN A 205 8.35 -13.70 -18.47
CA ASN A 205 9.78 -13.45 -18.31
C ASN A 205 10.32 -12.29 -19.15
N SER A 206 9.46 -11.37 -19.58
CA SER A 206 9.89 -10.23 -20.39
C SER A 206 8.84 -9.13 -20.45
N VAL A 207 9.28 -7.92 -20.76
CA VAL A 207 8.43 -6.77 -21.04
C VAL A 207 8.72 -6.27 -22.43
N PHE A 208 7.67 -6.19 -23.25
CA PHE A 208 7.72 -5.64 -24.60
C PHE A 208 7.03 -4.27 -24.65
N LYS A 209 7.66 -3.36 -25.37
CA LYS A 209 7.10 -2.09 -25.80
C LYS A 209 6.63 -2.20 -27.24
N ILE A 210 5.42 -1.78 -27.51
CA ILE A 210 4.84 -1.72 -28.85
C ILE A 210 4.55 -0.27 -29.14
N SER A 211 5.27 0.31 -30.08
CA SER A 211 5.09 1.70 -30.51
C SER A 211 3.83 1.86 -31.37
N PRO A 212 3.33 3.10 -31.59
CA PRO A 212 2.12 3.37 -32.37
C PRO A 212 2.17 2.82 -33.80
N ASP A 213 3.36 2.70 -34.40
CA ASP A 213 3.61 2.09 -35.72
C ASP A 213 3.57 0.55 -35.69
N GLY A 214 3.38 -0.06 -34.52
CA GLY A 214 3.31 -1.50 -34.33
C GLY A 214 4.66 -2.19 -34.13
N LYS A 215 5.78 -1.45 -34.08
CA LYS A 215 7.11 -2.01 -33.84
C LYS A 215 7.22 -2.53 -32.42
N LYS A 216 7.63 -3.80 -32.27
CA LYS A 216 7.86 -4.46 -30.99
C LYS A 216 9.32 -4.35 -30.58
N THR A 217 9.57 -3.90 -29.39
CA THR A 217 10.91 -3.78 -28.80
C THR A 217 10.93 -4.46 -27.45
N LEU A 218 11.91 -5.32 -27.21
CA LEU A 218 12.14 -5.88 -25.88
C LEU A 218 12.72 -4.80 -24.98
N VAL A 219 11.99 -4.46 -23.92
CA VAL A 219 12.42 -3.45 -22.92
C VAL A 219 13.23 -4.11 -21.82
N ARG A 220 12.77 -5.25 -21.33
CA ARG A 220 13.40 -5.95 -20.20
C ARG A 220 13.26 -7.46 -20.34
N LYS A 221 14.32 -8.19 -19.95
CA LYS A 221 14.32 -9.62 -19.64
C LYS A 221 14.12 -9.80 -18.14
N GLY A 222 13.44 -10.87 -17.75
CA GLY A 222 13.13 -11.19 -16.36
C GLY A 222 11.68 -10.90 -16.01
N ARG A 223 11.24 -11.48 -14.89
CA ARG A 223 9.85 -11.41 -14.45
C ARG A 223 9.54 -10.02 -13.91
N CYS A 224 8.52 -9.40 -14.48
CA CYS A 224 7.96 -8.14 -14.05
C CYS A 224 6.46 -8.34 -13.85
N TYR A 225 5.95 -7.96 -12.68
CA TYR A 225 4.53 -8.11 -12.35
C TYR A 225 3.70 -6.90 -12.76
N LEU A 226 4.28 -5.71 -12.59
CA LEU A 226 3.60 -4.46 -12.86
C LEU A 226 4.53 -3.50 -13.58
N TYR A 227 3.95 -2.69 -14.44
CA TYR A 227 4.57 -1.55 -15.08
C TYR A 227 3.68 -0.33 -14.94
N ALA A 228 4.26 0.81 -14.64
CA ALA A 228 3.57 2.09 -14.70
C ALA A 228 4.49 3.18 -15.23
N GLN A 229 3.89 4.17 -15.88
CA GLN A 229 4.57 5.41 -16.24
C GLN A 229 4.18 6.49 -15.23
N GLY A 230 5.18 7.11 -14.66
CA GLY A 230 5.00 8.20 -13.71
C GLY A 230 4.63 9.52 -14.39
N PRO A 231 4.28 10.53 -13.58
CA PRO A 231 3.83 11.85 -14.07
C PRO A 231 4.86 12.57 -14.96
N ASP A 232 6.14 12.33 -14.74
CA ASP A 232 7.25 12.94 -15.47
C ASP A 232 7.79 12.06 -16.62
N LYS A 233 6.96 11.13 -17.12
CA LYS A 233 7.28 10.15 -18.17
C LYS A 233 8.38 9.16 -17.78
N ASP A 234 8.69 9.07 -16.50
CA ASP A 234 9.54 8.06 -15.91
C ASP A 234 8.86 6.69 -15.93
N GLU A 235 9.64 5.63 -16.00
CA GLU A 235 9.16 4.26 -16.11
C GLU A 235 9.45 3.47 -14.83
N TRP A 236 8.45 2.75 -14.35
CA TRP A 236 8.50 1.97 -13.12
C TRP A 236 8.18 0.50 -13.41
N PHE A 237 9.13 -0.37 -13.13
CA PHE A 237 8.96 -1.82 -13.28
C PHE A 237 9.04 -2.46 -11.91
N ILE A 238 8.02 -3.24 -11.55
CA ILE A 238 7.93 -3.89 -10.25
C ILE A 238 8.16 -5.39 -10.43
N SER A 239 9.20 -5.89 -9.81
CA SER A 239 9.52 -7.33 -9.72
C SER A 239 9.13 -7.90 -8.36
N ALA A 240 9.51 -9.15 -8.06
CA ALA A 240 9.19 -9.77 -6.77
C ALA A 240 9.82 -9.03 -5.58
N ASN A 241 11.05 -8.56 -5.73
CA ASN A 241 11.86 -8.04 -4.63
C ASN A 241 12.37 -6.63 -4.86
N SER A 242 12.13 -6.05 -6.04
CA SER A 242 12.69 -4.74 -6.37
C SER A 242 11.76 -3.89 -7.22
N ILE A 243 11.99 -2.59 -7.13
CA ILE A 243 11.43 -1.56 -8.00
C ILE A 243 12.57 -1.07 -8.89
N LEU A 244 12.38 -1.14 -10.19
CA LEU A 244 13.27 -0.53 -11.15
C LEU A 244 12.66 0.78 -11.65
N TYR A 245 13.35 1.86 -11.43
CA TYR A 245 13.03 3.19 -11.93
C TYR A 245 13.92 3.53 -13.12
N VAL A 246 13.32 3.99 -14.20
CA VAL A 246 14.03 4.37 -15.43
C VAL A 246 13.60 5.76 -15.86
N LYS A 247 14.57 6.67 -16.03
CA LYS A 247 14.33 8.02 -16.54
C LYS A 247 15.56 8.50 -17.32
N ASP A 248 15.34 9.08 -18.48
CA ASP A 248 16.39 9.71 -19.32
C ASP A 248 17.62 8.81 -19.56
N GLY A 249 17.39 7.50 -19.73
CA GLY A 249 18.44 6.50 -19.93
C GLY A 249 19.19 6.06 -18.66
N CYS A 250 18.84 6.63 -17.52
CA CYS A 250 19.35 6.20 -16.22
C CYS A 250 18.41 5.18 -15.59
N THR A 251 18.99 4.16 -14.99
CA THR A 251 18.26 3.08 -14.31
C THR A 251 18.71 3.01 -12.87
N LEU A 252 17.76 3.02 -11.96
CA LEU A 252 17.96 2.85 -10.52
C LEU A 252 17.12 1.66 -10.04
N GLU A 253 17.72 0.80 -9.22
CA GLU A 253 17.03 -0.33 -8.62
C GLU A 253 16.93 -0.13 -7.10
N TYR A 254 15.74 -0.33 -6.56
CA TYR A 254 15.44 -0.22 -5.14
C TYR A 254 14.91 -1.55 -4.64
N ASP A 255 15.48 -2.04 -3.56
CA ASP A 255 14.96 -3.23 -2.89
C ASP A 255 13.63 -2.91 -2.19
N LEU A 256 12.69 -3.83 -2.30
CA LEU A 256 11.46 -3.76 -1.50
C LEU A 256 11.76 -4.15 -0.05
N PRO A 257 11.03 -3.56 0.92
CA PRO A 257 11.26 -3.86 2.34
C PRO A 257 11.15 -5.35 2.65
N ASN A 258 12.13 -5.89 3.39
CA ASN A 258 12.14 -7.28 3.81
C ASN A 258 10.97 -7.60 4.75
N GLY A 259 10.40 -8.78 4.63
CA GLY A 259 9.34 -9.29 5.53
C GLY A 259 7.91 -8.96 5.11
N ILE A 260 7.72 -8.23 4.03
CA ILE A 260 6.41 -8.07 3.39
C ILE A 260 6.33 -9.09 2.27
N SER A 261 5.20 -9.81 2.16
CA SER A 261 4.94 -10.68 1.01
C SER A 261 4.93 -9.81 -0.26
N THR A 262 6.05 -9.86 -0.99
CA THR A 262 6.48 -8.81 -1.93
C THR A 262 5.89 -8.94 -3.33
N ILE A 263 4.92 -9.81 -3.54
CA ILE A 263 4.20 -9.81 -4.82
C ILE A 263 3.26 -8.63 -4.84
N ALA A 264 3.74 -7.51 -5.37
CA ALA A 264 2.89 -6.36 -5.65
C ALA A 264 1.81 -6.76 -6.66
N ARG A 265 0.56 -6.46 -6.33
CA ARG A 265 -0.61 -6.87 -7.13
C ARG A 265 -1.12 -5.75 -7.99
N GLN A 266 -0.91 -4.53 -7.55
CA GLN A 266 -1.32 -3.35 -8.28
C GLN A 266 -0.44 -2.15 -7.92
N ILE A 267 -0.30 -1.24 -8.88
CA ILE A 267 0.45 0.00 -8.76
C ILE A 267 -0.48 1.16 -9.10
N GLY A 268 -0.40 2.23 -8.34
CA GLY A 268 -1.14 3.46 -8.60
C GLY A 268 -0.34 4.68 -8.17
N PHE A 269 -0.55 5.81 -8.89
CA PHE A 269 -0.02 7.10 -8.50
C PHE A 269 -1.13 7.93 -7.86
N MET A 270 -0.83 8.59 -6.75
CA MET A 270 -1.70 9.56 -6.12
C MET A 270 -1.11 10.95 -6.36
N GLY A 271 -1.79 11.74 -7.20
CA GLY A 271 -1.23 12.99 -7.69
C GLY A 271 0.08 12.79 -8.46
N LYS A 272 0.99 13.74 -8.29
CA LYS A 272 2.36 13.67 -8.82
C LYS A 272 3.39 13.27 -7.75
N ASP A 273 2.93 13.06 -6.53
CA ASP A 273 3.81 13.05 -5.36
C ASP A 273 4.00 11.67 -4.75
N PHE A 274 3.07 10.72 -5.00
CA PHE A 274 3.13 9.41 -4.39
C PHE A 274 2.91 8.27 -5.38
N LEU A 275 3.71 7.22 -5.23
CA LEU A 275 3.52 5.90 -5.83
C LEU A 275 3.04 4.93 -4.76
N HIS A 276 1.92 4.27 -5.01
CA HIS A 276 1.39 3.24 -4.11
C HIS A 276 1.51 1.86 -4.74
N LEU A 277 2.01 0.90 -3.97
CA LEU A 277 2.01 -0.51 -4.33
C LEU A 277 1.10 -1.28 -3.36
N ALA A 278 0.08 -1.93 -3.89
CA ALA A 278 -0.70 -2.89 -3.15
C ALA A 278 0.06 -4.23 -3.08
N CYS A 279 0.57 -4.55 -1.92
CA CYS A 279 1.08 -5.86 -1.57
C CYS A 279 0.04 -6.58 -0.71
N ARG A 280 0.12 -7.90 -0.60
CA ARG A 280 -0.89 -8.68 0.13
C ARG A 280 -1.10 -8.20 1.56
N GLU A 281 -0.04 -7.90 2.28
CA GLU A 281 -0.08 -7.63 3.72
C GLU A 281 -0.03 -6.13 4.04
N ALA A 282 0.34 -5.29 3.06
CA ALA A 282 0.48 -3.87 3.28
C ALA A 282 0.38 -3.07 1.97
N MET A 283 0.04 -1.80 2.10
CA MET A 283 0.22 -0.81 1.04
C MET A 283 1.54 -0.08 1.28
N LEU A 284 2.45 -0.17 0.32
CA LEU A 284 3.69 0.60 0.32
C LEU A 284 3.46 1.92 -0.40
N SER A 285 3.81 3.01 0.25
CA SER A 285 3.66 4.36 -0.31
C SER A 285 5.03 5.02 -0.42
N PHE A 286 5.41 5.36 -1.64
CA PHE A 286 6.69 6.00 -1.94
C PHE A 286 6.46 7.46 -2.33
N ALA A 287 7.11 8.39 -1.66
CA ALA A 287 7.12 9.79 -2.06
C ALA A 287 8.02 9.97 -3.29
N LEU A 288 7.48 10.51 -4.38
CA LEU A 288 8.19 10.72 -5.65
C LEU A 288 8.85 12.08 -5.74
N ARG A 289 8.29 13.08 -5.09
CA ARG A 289 8.95 14.37 -4.96
C ARG A 289 9.85 14.35 -3.75
N GLN A 290 11.12 14.36 -4.03
CA GLN A 290 12.10 14.80 -3.07
C GLN A 290 12.14 16.32 -3.08
N ASN A 291 11.57 16.92 -2.06
CA ASN A 291 12.24 18.05 -1.48
C ASN A 291 13.43 17.45 -0.70
N SER A 292 14.47 17.06 -1.42
CA SER A 292 15.70 16.63 -0.80
C SER A 292 16.25 17.84 -0.04
N ALA A 293 16.10 17.88 1.28
CA ALA A 293 17.20 18.41 2.02
C ALA A 293 18.39 17.59 1.55
N ASP A 294 19.45 18.22 1.10
CA ASP A 294 20.75 17.60 0.97
C ASP A 294 21.18 17.21 2.41
N LEU A 295 20.58 16.14 2.92
CA LEU A 295 21.06 15.46 4.09
C LEU A 295 22.16 14.55 3.55
N ASP A 296 23.39 14.95 3.80
CA ASP A 296 24.58 14.14 3.48
C ASP A 296 24.54 12.79 4.21
N ASN A 297 23.60 12.63 5.17
CA ASN A 297 23.49 11.50 6.09
C ASN A 297 22.14 10.79 5.97
N ASN A 298 22.12 9.48 6.22
CA ASN A 298 20.91 8.67 6.22
C ASN A 298 20.06 8.96 7.45
N VAL A 299 18.73 8.97 7.28
CA VAL A 299 17.77 9.07 8.39
C VAL A 299 17.60 7.70 9.04
N LEU A 300 17.91 7.61 10.34
CA LEU A 300 17.75 6.39 11.13
C LEU A 300 16.37 6.27 11.75
N ALA A 301 15.80 7.37 12.23
CA ALA A 301 14.51 7.39 12.89
C ALA A 301 13.78 8.70 12.67
N VAL A 302 12.45 8.65 12.64
CA VAL A 302 11.55 9.82 12.58
C VAL A 302 10.60 9.75 13.74
N SER A 303 10.38 10.89 14.44
CA SER A 303 9.45 10.95 15.56
C SER A 303 7.99 10.89 15.09
N ASP A 304 7.14 10.30 15.89
CA ASP A 304 5.70 10.47 15.72
C ASP A 304 5.34 11.94 15.92
N LYS A 305 4.48 12.45 15.01
CA LYS A 305 3.99 13.82 15.09
C LYS A 305 3.03 13.96 16.28
N ARG A 306 3.37 14.81 17.27
CA ARG A 306 2.47 15.05 18.40
C ARG A 306 1.96 16.48 18.48
N THR A 307 2.76 17.47 18.17
CA THR A 307 2.38 18.88 18.30
C THR A 307 2.83 19.71 17.11
N GLY A 308 1.87 20.42 16.49
CA GLY A 308 2.15 21.39 15.43
C GLY A 308 2.62 20.78 14.11
N ASP A 309 3.29 21.60 13.29
CA ASP A 309 3.72 21.28 11.94
C ASP A 309 5.19 20.84 11.86
N SER A 310 5.69 20.18 12.88
CA SER A 310 7.10 19.82 12.99
C SER A 310 7.30 18.32 13.18
N ILE A 311 8.36 17.79 12.57
CA ILE A 311 8.83 16.42 12.73
C ILE A 311 10.30 16.46 13.15
N PHE A 312 10.67 15.61 14.11
CA PHE A 312 12.04 15.39 14.49
C PHE A 312 12.56 14.09 13.83
N PHE A 313 13.85 14.07 13.48
CA PHE A 313 14.49 12.87 12.97
C PHE A 313 15.94 12.81 13.39
N ILE A 314 16.48 11.59 13.43
CA ILE A 314 17.86 11.29 13.79
C ILE A 314 18.56 10.74 12.54
N THR A 315 19.75 11.23 12.27
CA THR A 315 20.61 10.79 11.15
C THR A 315 21.68 9.78 11.62
N ASP A 316 22.33 9.10 10.68
CA ASP A 316 23.33 8.06 10.95
C ASP A 316 24.60 8.57 11.64
N ASP A 317 24.87 9.87 11.55
CA ASP A 317 25.91 10.56 12.38
C ASP A 317 25.42 10.94 13.78
N LEU A 318 24.23 10.43 14.17
CA LEU A 318 23.58 10.62 15.48
C LEU A 318 23.24 12.08 15.78
N ARG A 319 22.86 12.85 14.77
CA ARG A 319 22.36 14.21 14.94
C ARG A 319 20.84 14.25 14.97
N LEU A 320 20.33 15.05 15.89
CA LEU A 320 18.90 15.39 15.92
C LEU A 320 18.63 16.54 14.96
N HIS A 321 17.61 16.38 14.16
CA HIS A 321 17.14 17.39 13.23
C HIS A 321 15.66 17.70 13.46
N LEU A 322 15.31 18.94 13.21
CA LEU A 322 13.91 19.42 13.18
C LEU A 322 13.56 19.78 11.74
N TYR A 323 12.48 19.19 11.25
CA TYR A 323 11.81 19.64 10.05
C TYR A 323 10.49 20.31 10.41
N LYS A 324 10.28 21.52 9.88
CA LYS A 324 9.02 22.24 10.06
C LYS A 324 8.27 22.27 8.73
N PHE A 325 7.04 21.79 8.74
CA PHE A 325 6.16 21.92 7.58
C PHE A 325 5.75 23.38 7.41
N VAL A 326 6.10 23.96 6.27
CA VAL A 326 5.61 25.28 5.88
C VAL A 326 4.71 25.07 4.66
N TYR A 327 3.40 25.24 4.87
CA TYR A 327 2.44 25.21 3.76
C TYR A 327 2.86 26.24 2.70
N ASN A 328 2.91 25.83 1.42
CA ASN A 328 3.28 26.63 0.24
C ASN A 328 4.77 26.94 0.04
N HIS A 329 5.71 26.37 0.77
CA HIS A 329 7.12 26.47 0.42
C HIS A 329 7.64 25.14 -0.14
N PRO A 330 8.20 25.14 -1.38
CA PRO A 330 8.70 23.92 -2.03
C PRO A 330 10.05 23.42 -1.46
N GLU A 331 10.65 24.13 -0.52
CA GLU A 331 11.96 23.79 0.02
C GLU A 331 11.82 23.06 1.36
N PHE A 332 12.37 21.85 1.40
CA PHE A 332 12.57 21.11 2.65
C PHE A 332 13.71 21.76 3.42
N LYS A 333 13.40 22.49 4.48
CA LYS A 333 14.43 23.05 5.38
C LYS A 333 14.44 22.27 6.68
N SER A 334 15.44 21.43 6.87
CA SER A 334 15.73 20.85 8.17
C SER A 334 16.74 21.71 8.90
N LYS A 335 16.55 21.85 10.22
CA LYS A 335 17.52 22.48 11.11
C LYS A 335 18.19 21.39 11.95
N SER A 336 19.50 21.26 11.84
CA SER A 336 20.26 20.42 12.78
C SER A 336 20.23 21.05 14.18
N LEU A 337 19.82 20.27 15.16
CA LEU A 337 19.81 20.66 16.58
C LEU A 337 21.09 20.24 17.29
N GLY A 338 21.93 19.43 16.66
CA GLY A 338 23.22 19.00 17.17
C GLY A 338 23.35 17.48 17.29
N LYS A 339 24.55 17.03 17.64
CA LYS A 339 24.85 15.61 17.89
C LYS A 339 24.28 15.18 19.22
N ILE A 340 23.69 13.99 19.29
CA ILE A 340 23.17 13.41 20.53
C ILE A 340 24.32 12.67 21.22
N GLU A 341 24.72 13.17 22.38
CA GLU A 341 25.73 12.53 23.22
C GLU A 341 25.12 11.38 24.03
N GLY A 342 25.89 10.30 24.23
CA GLY A 342 25.44 9.13 24.99
C GLY A 342 24.55 8.15 24.21
N LEU A 343 24.25 8.44 22.93
CA LEU A 343 23.49 7.54 22.09
C LEU A 343 24.44 6.53 21.42
N ASP A 344 24.19 5.24 21.69
CA ASP A 344 24.94 4.12 21.10
C ASP A 344 23.92 3.18 20.41
N ILE A 345 23.72 3.37 19.12
CA ILE A 345 22.77 2.61 18.31
C ILE A 345 23.44 2.12 17.01
N VAL A 346 23.02 0.94 16.57
CA VAL A 346 23.38 0.39 15.27
C VAL A 346 22.16 0.47 14.37
N GLY A 347 22.31 1.01 13.18
CA GLY A 347 21.28 1.58 12.33
C GLY A 347 19.98 0.81 12.10
N ASN A 348 19.94 -0.53 12.21
CA ASN A 348 18.74 -1.33 11.88
C ASN A 348 17.97 -1.86 13.10
N ASP A 349 18.32 -1.45 14.31
CA ASP A 349 17.73 -1.97 15.53
C ASP A 349 16.65 -1.07 16.15
N ILE A 350 16.37 0.08 15.52
CA ILE A 350 15.40 1.05 16.07
C ILE A 350 13.98 0.49 15.90
N ILE A 351 13.26 0.47 17.01
CA ILE A 351 11.85 0.06 17.09
C ILE A 351 10.93 1.28 16.98
N LYS A 352 11.23 2.34 17.73
CA LYS A 352 10.39 3.53 17.79
C LYS A 352 11.16 4.74 18.28
N PHE A 353 10.80 5.91 17.76
CA PHE A 353 11.26 7.22 18.21
C PHE A 353 10.05 8.10 18.45
N LEU A 354 9.92 8.65 19.66
CA LEU A 354 8.75 9.40 20.10
C LEU A 354 9.17 10.73 20.71
N GLU A 355 8.43 11.81 20.43
CA GLU A 355 8.45 13.04 21.23
C GLU A 355 7.33 12.96 22.26
N THR A 356 7.65 13.12 23.55
CA THR A 356 6.67 13.09 24.65
C THR A 356 6.34 14.47 25.18
N SER A 357 7.34 15.32 25.28
CA SER A 357 7.21 16.73 25.65
C SER A 357 8.25 17.57 24.89
N PRO A 358 8.14 18.88 24.82
CA PRO A 358 9.08 19.72 24.09
C PRO A 358 10.53 19.42 24.41
N ASN A 359 11.32 19.06 23.41
CA ASN A 359 12.73 18.65 23.52
C ASN A 359 13.01 17.41 24.38
N THR A 360 12.00 16.58 24.64
CA THR A 360 12.14 15.30 25.34
C THR A 360 11.66 14.17 24.43
N PHE A 361 12.53 13.22 24.19
CA PHE A 361 12.25 12.11 23.28
C PHE A 361 12.58 10.78 23.94
N PHE A 362 11.91 9.73 23.49
CA PHE A 362 12.28 8.35 23.77
C PHE A 362 12.64 7.62 22.49
N LEU A 363 13.75 6.93 22.51
CA LEU A 363 14.23 6.09 21.43
C LEU A 363 14.37 4.65 21.91
N ALA A 364 13.57 3.75 21.35
CA ALA A 364 13.68 2.31 21.61
C ALA A 364 14.44 1.64 20.47
N THR A 365 15.45 0.87 20.82
CA THR A 365 16.02 -0.18 20.00
C THR A 365 15.53 -1.55 20.51
N ARG A 366 15.85 -2.63 19.83
CA ARG A 366 15.50 -3.97 20.34
C ARG A 366 16.05 -4.25 21.75
N LYS A 367 17.20 -3.68 22.09
CA LYS A 367 17.93 -3.98 23.34
C LYS A 367 17.99 -2.84 24.33
N LYS A 368 17.81 -1.62 23.90
CA LYS A 368 18.00 -0.42 24.73
C LYS A 368 16.82 0.54 24.57
N LEU A 369 16.48 1.19 25.67
CA LEU A 369 15.57 2.33 25.69
C LEU A 369 16.33 3.54 26.17
N TYR A 370 16.31 4.59 25.38
CA TYR A 370 16.93 5.87 25.70
C TYR A 370 15.89 6.95 25.94
N LYS A 371 16.14 7.79 26.94
CA LYS A 371 15.51 9.11 27.11
C LYS A 371 16.47 10.16 26.60
N ILE A 372 16.01 11.02 25.70
CA ILE A 372 16.81 12.08 25.09
C ILE A 372 16.22 13.42 25.53
N LYS A 373 17.00 14.21 26.23
CA LYS A 373 16.67 15.60 26.59
C LYS A 373 17.63 16.56 25.89
N GLY A 374 17.10 17.37 24.96
CA GLY A 374 17.94 18.16 24.08
C GLY A 374 18.89 17.27 23.28
N ASN A 375 20.19 17.38 23.50
CA ASN A 375 21.24 16.63 22.83
C ASN A 375 21.92 15.56 23.70
N ARG A 376 21.32 15.16 24.82
CA ARG A 376 21.87 14.12 25.70
C ARG A 376 20.92 12.94 25.80
N ALA A 377 21.44 11.75 25.58
CA ALA A 377 20.74 10.49 25.73
C ALA A 377 21.19 9.78 27.01
N GLU A 378 20.21 9.32 27.77
CA GLU A 378 20.37 8.47 28.95
C GLU A 378 19.76 7.11 28.65
N CYS A 379 20.48 6.02 28.92
CA CYS A 379 19.97 4.67 28.74
C CYS A 379 19.17 4.25 30.00
N LEU A 380 17.83 4.18 29.86
CA LEU A 380 16.93 3.81 30.96
C LEU A 380 16.80 2.29 31.13
N LEU A 381 16.87 1.55 30.03
CA LEU A 381 16.69 0.10 30.02
C LEU A 381 17.66 -0.52 29.03
N GLN A 382 18.31 -1.61 29.45
CA GLN A 382 19.19 -2.38 28.60
C GLN A 382 19.00 -3.87 28.83
N PHE A 383 18.67 -4.61 27.76
CA PHE A 383 18.65 -6.07 27.78
C PHE A 383 19.99 -6.62 27.28
N SER A 384 20.42 -7.76 27.88
CA SER A 384 21.68 -8.37 27.47
C SER A 384 21.62 -8.98 26.06
N ASN A 385 22.77 -9.21 25.47
CA ASN A 385 22.89 -9.75 24.10
C ASN A 385 22.87 -11.28 24.02
N THR A 386 22.65 -12.01 25.13
CA THR A 386 22.61 -13.48 25.15
C THR A 386 21.35 -14.00 24.44
N LYS A 387 21.51 -15.13 23.70
CA LYS A 387 20.39 -15.77 23.01
C LYS A 387 19.28 -16.16 23.99
N GLY A 388 18.04 -15.85 23.65
CA GLY A 388 16.85 -16.20 24.45
C GLY A 388 16.38 -15.14 25.42
N GLN A 389 17.04 -13.98 25.51
CA GLN A 389 16.62 -12.91 26.40
C GLN A 389 15.64 -11.92 25.77
N ASN A 390 14.96 -11.20 26.67
CA ASN A 390 13.91 -10.26 26.35
C ASN A 390 14.38 -9.14 25.40
N ASN A 391 13.48 -8.62 24.60
CA ASN A 391 13.68 -7.50 23.68
C ASN A 391 12.51 -6.54 23.77
N ILE A 392 12.77 -5.27 23.50
CA ILE A 392 11.71 -4.29 23.25
C ILE A 392 11.11 -4.59 21.87
N THR A 393 9.80 -4.60 21.81
CA THR A 393 9.05 -4.91 20.59
C THR A 393 8.09 -3.80 20.19
N SER A 394 7.67 -2.98 21.15
CA SER A 394 6.74 -1.87 20.93
C SER A 394 6.97 -0.77 21.97
N LEU A 395 6.65 0.45 21.60
CA LEU A 395 6.74 1.63 22.46
C LEU A 395 5.54 2.54 22.20
N TYR A 396 4.87 2.98 23.26
CA TYR A 396 3.74 3.88 23.17
C TYR A 396 3.74 4.87 24.36
N TYR A 397 3.47 6.14 24.07
CA TYR A 397 3.32 7.15 25.12
C TYR A 397 1.85 7.52 25.30
N SER A 398 1.32 7.32 26.50
CA SER A 398 -0.01 7.76 26.87
C SER A 398 0.02 9.23 27.26
N THR A 399 -0.77 10.03 26.56
CA THR A 399 -0.95 11.45 26.93
C THR A 399 -1.91 11.63 28.09
N ALA A 400 -2.80 10.68 28.31
CA ALA A 400 -3.76 10.70 29.40
C ALA A 400 -3.07 10.41 30.76
N GLU A 401 -2.19 9.42 30.79
CA GLU A 401 -1.49 9.01 32.02
C GLU A 401 -0.09 9.61 32.18
N HIS A 402 0.41 10.35 31.18
CA HIS A 402 1.78 10.90 31.15
C HIS A 402 2.88 9.88 31.40
N CYS A 403 2.71 8.68 30.84
CA CYS A 403 3.64 7.58 31.00
C CYS A 403 3.94 6.86 29.69
N LEU A 404 5.08 6.15 29.67
CA LEU A 404 5.56 5.39 28.54
C LEU A 404 5.28 3.90 28.72
N TYR A 405 4.54 3.30 27.82
CA TYR A 405 4.31 1.86 27.75
C TYR A 405 5.39 1.19 26.93
N VAL A 406 6.01 0.16 27.48
CA VAL A 406 7.09 -0.61 26.84
C VAL A 406 6.64 -2.05 26.66
N GLY A 407 6.35 -2.42 25.42
CA GLY A 407 6.08 -3.80 25.05
C GLY A 407 7.38 -4.57 24.86
N THR A 408 7.44 -5.77 25.41
CA THR A 408 8.58 -6.65 25.26
C THR A 408 8.15 -8.03 24.74
N ARG A 409 9.09 -8.97 24.62
CA ARG A 409 8.76 -10.35 24.27
C ARG A 409 8.01 -11.09 25.38
N GLU A 410 8.08 -10.63 26.59
CA GLU A 410 7.60 -11.37 27.76
C GLU A 410 6.57 -10.60 28.58
N TYR A 411 6.57 -9.27 28.54
CA TYR A 411 5.67 -8.47 29.37
C TYR A 411 5.40 -7.09 28.79
N LEU A 412 4.33 -6.46 29.28
CA LEU A 412 4.06 -5.04 29.17
C LEU A 412 4.58 -4.32 30.41
N GLY A 413 5.42 -3.33 30.22
CA GLY A 413 5.94 -2.48 31.30
C GLY A 413 5.51 -1.03 31.13
N ILE A 414 5.68 -0.24 32.20
CA ILE A 414 5.41 1.18 32.26
C ILE A 414 6.60 1.94 32.83
N ILE A 415 6.89 3.11 32.28
CA ILE A 415 7.83 4.08 32.79
C ILE A 415 7.09 5.39 33.03
N ASP A 416 7.08 5.89 34.24
CA ASP A 416 6.62 7.22 34.55
C ASP A 416 7.65 8.25 34.05
N GLU A 417 7.20 9.25 33.32
CA GLU A 417 8.09 10.27 32.75
C GLU A 417 8.81 11.09 33.81
N GLN A 418 8.24 11.20 35.02
CA GLN A 418 8.80 12.01 36.13
C GLN A 418 9.80 11.23 36.99
N GLN A 419 9.65 9.91 37.09
CA GLN A 419 10.43 9.09 38.01
C GLN A 419 11.64 8.42 37.41
N ASP A 420 11.76 8.37 36.08
CA ASP A 420 12.85 7.75 35.30
C ASP A 420 13.20 6.31 35.74
N HIS A 421 12.24 5.60 36.38
CA HIS A 421 12.49 4.32 37.02
C HIS A 421 11.70 3.17 36.35
N ILE A 422 12.43 2.17 36.13
CA ILE A 422 12.20 0.75 35.90
C ILE A 422 10.82 0.37 35.29
N VAL A 423 10.91 -0.24 34.12
CA VAL A 423 9.83 -1.01 33.49
C VAL A 423 9.35 -2.11 34.42
N THR A 424 8.25 -1.90 35.10
CA THR A 424 7.59 -2.93 35.90
C THR A 424 6.51 -3.60 35.07
N PRO A 425 6.40 -4.95 35.12
CA PRO A 425 5.24 -5.60 34.52
C PRO A 425 3.95 -5.09 35.14
N ILE A 426 2.99 -4.73 34.31
CA ILE A 426 1.70 -4.21 34.76
C ILE A 426 0.57 -5.19 34.49
N PRO A 427 -0.45 -5.28 35.36
CA PRO A 427 -1.62 -6.09 35.12
C PRO A 427 -2.48 -5.49 34.01
N VAL A 428 -3.05 -6.36 33.19
CA VAL A 428 -4.00 -6.06 32.13
C VAL A 428 -5.23 -6.96 32.27
N VAL A 429 -6.29 -6.63 31.57
CA VAL A 429 -7.52 -7.44 31.53
C VAL A 429 -7.59 -8.11 30.16
N SER A 430 -7.73 -9.44 30.15
CA SER A 430 -7.94 -10.18 28.91
C SER A 430 -9.35 -9.94 28.36
N ASP A 431 -9.58 -10.35 27.10
CA ASP A 431 -10.90 -10.38 26.45
C ASP A 431 -11.94 -11.20 27.25
N LYS A 432 -11.48 -12.10 28.13
CA LYS A 432 -12.30 -12.90 29.06
C LYS A 432 -12.51 -12.25 30.43
N GLY A 433 -12.05 -11.00 30.63
CA GLY A 433 -12.18 -10.27 31.88
C GLY A 433 -11.25 -10.72 33.02
N VAL A 434 -10.24 -11.54 32.72
CA VAL A 434 -9.28 -12.01 33.73
C VAL A 434 -8.14 -11.00 33.84
N LYS A 435 -7.88 -10.51 35.07
CA LYS A 435 -6.70 -9.72 35.39
C LYS A 435 -5.47 -10.64 35.45
N ASP A 436 -4.48 -10.34 34.63
CA ASP A 436 -3.22 -11.07 34.59
C ASP A 436 -2.09 -10.17 34.10
N THR A 437 -0.85 -10.59 34.30
CA THR A 437 0.30 -9.99 33.63
C THR A 437 0.49 -10.66 32.28
N ILE A 438 0.77 -9.87 31.24
CA ILE A 438 1.04 -10.45 29.92
C ILE A 438 2.38 -11.19 29.98
N ASP A 439 2.31 -12.51 29.83
CA ASP A 439 3.46 -13.38 29.54
C ASP A 439 3.41 -13.78 28.07
N ALA A 440 3.65 -12.82 27.19
CA ALA A 440 3.59 -13.00 25.75
C ALA A 440 4.37 -11.93 24.99
N TYR A 441 4.71 -12.26 23.75
CA TYR A 441 5.31 -11.30 22.82
C TYR A 441 4.30 -10.21 22.47
N ILE A 442 4.60 -8.96 22.81
CA ILE A 442 3.75 -7.80 22.50
C ILE A 442 4.05 -7.32 21.08
N THR A 443 3.01 -7.22 20.28
CA THR A 443 3.11 -6.82 18.87
C THR A 443 2.72 -5.37 18.61
N GLY A 444 1.89 -4.79 19.49
CA GLY A 444 1.44 -3.40 19.36
C GLY A 444 0.80 -2.88 20.62
N ILE A 445 0.79 -1.55 20.77
CA ILE A 445 0.14 -0.83 21.86
C ILE A 445 -0.54 0.39 21.25
N CYS A 446 -1.79 0.63 21.62
CA CYS A 446 -2.55 1.82 21.23
C CYS A 446 -3.48 2.25 22.37
N GLU A 447 -3.96 3.48 22.29
CA GLU A 447 -4.85 4.11 23.28
C GLU A 447 -6.11 4.62 22.59
N ASN A 448 -7.25 4.49 23.23
CA ASN A 448 -8.45 5.25 22.94
C ASN A 448 -8.83 6.11 24.15
N GLU A 449 -10.05 6.70 24.13
CA GLU A 449 -10.51 7.60 25.18
C GLU A 449 -10.52 6.97 26.60
N ASP A 450 -10.74 5.67 26.69
CA ASP A 450 -10.99 4.97 27.96
C ASP A 450 -9.95 3.93 28.34
N SER A 451 -9.11 3.47 27.40
CA SER A 451 -8.27 2.28 27.63
C SER A 451 -7.03 2.24 26.76
N ILE A 452 -5.99 1.59 27.29
CA ILE A 452 -4.83 1.11 26.52
C ILE A 452 -5.13 -0.31 26.03
N TYR A 453 -4.93 -0.53 24.75
CA TYR A 453 -5.04 -1.84 24.11
C TYR A 453 -3.68 -2.38 23.74
N VAL A 454 -3.47 -3.65 24.02
CA VAL A 454 -2.20 -4.35 23.79
C VAL A 454 -2.46 -5.61 22.98
N THR A 455 -1.84 -5.70 21.82
CA THR A 455 -1.89 -6.89 20.98
C THR A 455 -0.69 -7.78 21.24
N THR A 456 -0.91 -9.10 21.20
CA THR A 456 0.12 -10.10 21.46
C THR A 456 0.21 -11.13 20.35
N LEU A 457 1.38 -11.72 20.19
CA LEU A 457 1.55 -12.88 19.32
C LEU A 457 1.00 -14.12 20.05
N ASN A 458 -0.05 -14.73 19.54
CA ASN A 458 -0.67 -15.98 19.99
C ASN A 458 -1.52 -15.95 21.29
N LYS A 459 -1.66 -14.79 21.98
CA LYS A 459 -2.51 -14.70 23.18
C LYS A 459 -3.65 -13.66 23.06
N GLY A 460 -3.85 -13.06 21.87
CA GLY A 460 -4.96 -12.17 21.59
C GLY A 460 -4.75 -10.73 22.04
N LEU A 461 -5.88 -10.07 22.34
CA LEU A 461 -5.97 -8.66 22.70
C LEU A 461 -6.23 -8.51 24.20
N TYR A 462 -5.52 -7.58 24.81
CA TYR A 462 -5.69 -7.20 26.21
C TYR A 462 -6.06 -5.72 26.31
N GLY A 463 -6.85 -5.37 27.31
CA GLY A 463 -7.21 -4.00 27.64
C GLY A 463 -6.74 -3.62 29.04
N ARG A 464 -6.38 -2.36 29.23
CA ARG A 464 -6.17 -1.72 30.53
C ARG A 464 -6.94 -0.42 30.56
N PRO A 465 -7.94 -0.26 31.48
CA PRO A 465 -8.60 1.03 31.64
C PRO A 465 -7.60 2.12 31.99
N LEU A 466 -7.78 3.31 31.45
CA LEU A 466 -7.07 4.53 31.86
C LEU A 466 -7.53 4.92 33.27
N ASN A 467 -6.61 5.34 34.12
CA ASN A 467 -6.92 5.77 35.48
C ASN A 467 -7.51 7.18 35.53
#